data_e1a3088f8af94f8bed2d1932511a9e26
#
_entry.id   e1a3088f8af94f8bed2d1932511a9e26
#
_cell.length_a   1.000
_cell.length_b   1.000
_cell.length_c   1.000
_cell.angle_alpha   90.00
_cell.angle_beta   90.00
_cell.angle_gamma   90.00
#
_symmetry.space_group_name_H-M   'P 1'
#
loop_
_entity.id
_entity.type
_entity.pdbx_description
1 polymer ?
#
loop_
_entity_poly.entity_id
_entity_poly.type
_entity_poly.pdbx_seq_one_letter_code
_entity_poly.pdbx_strand_id
1 'polypeptide(L)'
;QYETSMYNPQEDTYDLNIIGNEQSTELKTGGSNSGNRRLYLQASLDYNRTFNDVHKVNVMFLYNQEQNDVNNPSDLLTSLPRRKQGIAGRLSYGFAGRYLAEFNFGYNGSENFPKNKKFGFFPSVAIGYNLSEEKFWEPLRNIIPQFKIRASWGLVGNDQTGAGRFTFLENLTNSGAGFTTGPGNQTHTNSGPVWKRYANPNLTWEVGEKWNAGIDVRILKGFSFSADIFKEVRKEIFMDRGTIPTLMG
;
A
#
# COMPACT_ATOMS: atom_id res chain seq x y z
N GLN A 1 -50.29 -0.31 -1.87
CA GLN A 1 -50.88 1.05 -2.08
C GLN A 1 -52.01 0.90 -3.07
N TYR A 2 -53.10 1.67 -2.85
CA TYR A 2 -54.24 1.73 -3.73
C TYR A 2 -54.45 3.18 -4.18
N GLU A 3 -54.84 3.35 -5.43
CA GLU A 3 -55.27 4.61 -5.99
C GLU A 3 -56.71 4.50 -6.47
N THR A 4 -57.53 5.50 -6.18
CA THR A 4 -58.91 5.58 -6.70
C THR A 4 -58.87 6.07 -8.14
N SER A 5 -59.26 5.24 -9.09
CA SER A 5 -59.20 5.61 -10.51
C SER A 5 -60.51 6.13 -11.07
N MET A 6 -61.65 5.62 -10.63
CA MET A 6 -62.96 6.09 -11.08
C MET A 6 -64.02 6.03 -9.99
N TYR A 7 -64.86 7.03 -9.93
CA TYR A 7 -66.10 6.97 -9.16
C TYR A 7 -67.20 6.35 -9.94
N ASN A 8 -67.85 5.33 -9.40
CA ASN A 8 -69.02 4.73 -9.97
C ASN A 8 -70.30 5.35 -9.36
N PRO A 9 -71.01 6.25 -10.07
CA PRO A 9 -72.17 6.95 -9.53
C PRO A 9 -73.38 6.10 -9.34
N GLN A 10 -73.44 4.86 -9.87
CA GLN A 10 -74.57 3.95 -9.72
C GLN A 10 -74.51 3.14 -8.45
N GLU A 11 -73.33 2.88 -7.93
CA GLU A 11 -73.10 2.08 -6.74
C GLU A 11 -72.54 2.93 -5.57
N ASP A 12 -72.29 4.22 -5.79
CA ASP A 12 -71.66 5.14 -4.83
C ASP A 12 -70.33 4.63 -4.29
N THR A 13 -69.51 4.01 -5.19
CA THR A 13 -68.24 3.41 -4.86
C THR A 13 -67.12 3.92 -5.73
N TYR A 14 -65.90 3.77 -5.25
CA TYR A 14 -64.64 4.09 -6.02
C TYR A 14 -64.00 2.80 -6.39
N ASP A 15 -63.59 2.70 -7.67
CA ASP A 15 -62.74 1.61 -8.13
C ASP A 15 -61.32 1.83 -7.55
N LEU A 16 -60.78 0.81 -6.90
CA LEU A 16 -59.48 0.80 -6.30
C LEU A 16 -58.47 0.06 -7.18
N ASN A 17 -57.53 0.79 -7.72
CA ASN A 17 -56.41 0.18 -8.46
C ASN A 17 -55.22 -0.07 -7.51
N ILE A 18 -54.67 -1.26 -7.59
CA ILE A 18 -53.44 -1.60 -6.86
C ILE A 18 -52.28 -0.97 -7.60
N ILE A 19 -51.57 -0.05 -6.92
CA ILE A 19 -50.33 0.54 -7.42
C ILE A 19 -49.18 -0.31 -6.92
N GLY A 20 -48.41 -0.94 -7.82
CA GLY A 20 -47.25 -1.78 -7.50
C GLY A 20 -47.44 -3.24 -7.87
N ASN A 21 -46.48 -4.05 -7.46
CA ASN A 21 -46.50 -5.47 -7.75
C ASN A 21 -47.39 -6.21 -6.72
N GLU A 22 -48.48 -6.84 -7.17
CA GLU A 22 -49.42 -7.59 -6.33
C GLU A 22 -48.78 -8.70 -5.48
N GLN A 23 -47.58 -9.14 -5.84
CA GLN A 23 -46.89 -10.25 -5.18
C GLN A 23 -46.00 -9.86 -3.99
N SER A 24 -45.87 -8.59 -3.64
CA SER A 24 -45.03 -8.21 -2.51
C SER A 24 -45.74 -7.31 -1.51
N THR A 25 -46.41 -7.91 -0.55
CA THR A 25 -46.99 -7.24 0.63
C THR A 25 -45.93 -6.99 1.73
N GLU A 26 -44.74 -7.51 1.57
CA GLU A 26 -43.67 -7.37 2.55
C GLU A 26 -42.73 -6.22 2.24
N LEU A 27 -42.41 -5.45 3.28
CA LEU A 27 -41.32 -4.47 3.22
C LEU A 27 -39.99 -5.19 2.99
N LYS A 28 -39.43 -5.06 1.79
CA LYS A 28 -38.08 -5.58 1.49
C LYS A 28 -37.06 -4.48 1.75
N THR A 29 -36.13 -4.78 2.64
CA THR A 29 -34.92 -3.93 2.80
C THR A 29 -33.95 -4.30 1.69
N GLY A 30 -33.65 -3.34 0.83
CA GLY A 30 -32.55 -3.45 -0.13
C GLY A 30 -31.29 -2.85 0.48
N GLY A 31 -30.18 -3.49 0.25
CA GLY A 31 -28.84 -3.01 0.66
C GLY A 31 -27.80 -4.07 0.40
N SER A 32 -26.57 -3.64 0.21
CA SER A 32 -25.41 -4.53 0.19
C SER A 32 -24.73 -4.50 1.56
N ASN A 33 -24.60 -5.66 2.19
CA ASN A 33 -23.81 -5.79 3.41
C ASN A 33 -22.35 -6.02 3.01
N SER A 34 -21.49 -5.05 3.30
CA SER A 34 -20.04 -5.21 3.16
C SER A 34 -19.38 -5.11 4.53
N GLY A 35 -18.36 -5.92 4.72
CA GLY A 35 -17.54 -5.90 5.92
C GLY A 35 -16.15 -6.43 5.63
N ASN A 36 -15.19 -6.02 6.41
CA ASN A 36 -13.85 -6.57 6.36
C ASN A 36 -13.38 -6.95 7.76
N ARG A 37 -12.56 -7.98 7.83
CA ARG A 37 -11.87 -8.39 9.05
C ARG A 37 -10.38 -8.24 8.83
N ARG A 38 -9.74 -7.43 9.67
CA ARG A 38 -8.29 -7.27 9.68
C ARG A 38 -7.72 -7.88 10.96
N LEU A 39 -6.79 -8.81 10.80
CA LEU A 39 -5.98 -9.35 11.88
C LEU A 39 -4.57 -8.80 11.72
N TYR A 40 -4.07 -8.15 12.75
CA TYR A 40 -2.70 -7.65 12.82
C TYR A 40 -2.00 -8.18 14.06
N LEU A 41 -0.86 -8.82 13.86
CA LEU A 41 0.02 -9.30 14.92
C LEU A 41 1.36 -8.59 14.80
N GLN A 42 1.86 -8.08 15.92
CA GLN A 42 3.19 -7.48 16.01
C GLN A 42 3.87 -7.92 17.30
N ALA A 43 5.15 -8.23 17.18
CA ALA A 43 6.02 -8.47 18.30
C ALA A 43 7.32 -7.66 18.11
N SER A 44 7.81 -7.02 19.17
CA SER A 44 9.07 -6.29 19.16
C SER A 44 9.94 -6.68 20.34
N LEU A 45 11.24 -6.66 20.11
CA LEU A 45 12.27 -6.83 21.12
C LEU A 45 13.20 -5.62 21.03
N ASP A 46 13.29 -4.88 22.15
CA ASP A 46 14.10 -3.68 22.24
C ASP A 46 15.18 -3.85 23.30
N TYR A 47 16.41 -3.52 22.94
CA TYR A 47 17.54 -3.50 23.84
C TYR A 47 18.24 -2.15 23.79
N ASN A 48 18.32 -1.48 24.93
CA ASN A 48 18.93 -0.17 25.07
C ASN A 48 19.95 -0.20 26.21
N ARG A 49 21.20 0.14 25.91
CA ARG A 49 22.24 0.16 26.92
C ARG A 49 23.31 1.22 26.61
N THR A 50 23.77 1.87 27.67
CA THR A 50 24.97 2.71 27.64
C THR A 50 26.10 1.98 28.35
N PHE A 51 27.25 1.84 27.67
CA PHE A 51 28.45 1.22 28.21
C PHE A 51 29.48 2.35 28.47
N ASN A 52 30.13 2.30 29.60
CA ASN A 52 31.17 3.23 30.01
C ASN A 52 30.76 4.73 29.85
N ASP A 53 29.47 5.04 29.98
CA ASP A 53 28.85 6.37 29.82
C ASP A 53 29.10 7.05 28.45
N VAL A 54 29.78 6.41 27.53
CA VAL A 54 30.16 6.97 26.21
C VAL A 54 29.59 6.21 25.02
N HIS A 55 29.32 4.89 25.14
CA HIS A 55 28.83 4.05 24.07
C HIS A 55 27.34 3.80 24.25
N LYS A 56 26.51 4.43 23.47
CA LYS A 56 25.07 4.19 23.45
C LYS A 56 24.72 3.20 22.34
N VAL A 57 24.11 2.08 22.70
CA VAL A 57 23.68 1.02 21.77
C VAL A 57 22.19 0.85 21.92
N ASN A 58 21.46 0.96 20.82
CA ASN A 58 20.04 0.63 20.76
C ASN A 58 19.83 -0.40 19.66
N VAL A 59 19.19 -1.49 19.99
CA VAL A 59 18.83 -2.56 19.05
C VAL A 59 17.33 -2.77 19.13
N MET A 60 16.65 -2.82 18.00
CA MET A 60 15.25 -3.18 17.90
C MET A 60 15.11 -4.29 16.85
N PHE A 61 14.36 -5.29 17.18
CA PHE A 61 13.89 -6.31 16.26
C PHE A 61 12.37 -6.35 16.28
N LEU A 62 11.75 -6.36 15.13
CA LEU A 62 10.31 -6.33 14.99
C LEU A 62 9.86 -7.41 13.99
N TYR A 63 8.83 -8.15 14.38
CA TYR A 63 8.06 -9.01 13.49
C TYR A 63 6.66 -8.49 13.35
N ASN A 64 6.11 -8.49 12.15
CA ASN A 64 4.70 -8.18 11.92
C ASN A 64 4.06 -9.14 10.92
N GLN A 65 2.76 -9.33 11.10
CA GLN A 65 1.93 -10.09 10.17
C GLN A 65 0.56 -9.42 10.09
N GLU A 66 0.03 -9.32 8.88
CA GLU A 66 -1.29 -8.78 8.63
C GLU A 66 -2.08 -9.70 7.71
N GLN A 67 -3.34 -9.91 8.03
CA GLN A 67 -4.33 -10.55 7.16
C GLN A 67 -5.58 -9.67 7.11
N ASN A 68 -6.08 -9.45 5.90
CA ASN A 68 -7.32 -8.72 5.67
C ASN A 68 -8.25 -9.56 4.78
N ASP A 69 -9.43 -9.87 5.31
CA ASP A 69 -10.47 -10.67 4.67
C ASP A 69 -11.68 -9.78 4.35
N VAL A 70 -12.26 -9.93 3.17
CA VAL A 70 -13.49 -9.24 2.76
C VAL A 70 -14.63 -10.26 2.72
N ASN A 71 -15.78 -9.94 3.33
CA ASN A 71 -16.90 -10.89 3.45
C ASN A 71 -17.85 -10.94 2.25
N ASN A 72 -17.81 -9.95 1.36
CA ASN A 72 -18.66 -9.94 0.16
C ASN A 72 -17.82 -9.59 -1.08
N PRO A 73 -16.97 -10.54 -1.52
CA PRO A 73 -16.08 -10.31 -2.65
C PRO A 73 -16.86 -10.28 -3.98
N SER A 74 -16.47 -9.39 -4.88
CA SER A 74 -17.05 -9.29 -6.23
C SER A 74 -16.59 -10.39 -7.17
N ASP A 75 -15.44 -10.99 -6.90
CA ASP A 75 -14.81 -12.03 -7.71
C ASP A 75 -13.90 -12.95 -6.90
N LEU A 76 -13.40 -14.03 -7.52
CA LEU A 76 -12.53 -15.00 -6.88
C LEU A 76 -11.22 -14.36 -6.37
N LEU A 77 -10.63 -13.41 -7.09
CA LEU A 77 -9.37 -12.79 -6.70
C LEU A 77 -9.55 -11.88 -5.47
N THR A 78 -10.69 -11.20 -5.38
CA THR A 78 -11.03 -10.38 -4.21
C THR A 78 -11.43 -11.21 -3.00
N SER A 79 -11.89 -12.48 -3.20
CA SER A 79 -12.21 -13.39 -2.10
C SER A 79 -10.97 -13.91 -1.35
N LEU A 80 -9.81 -13.87 -1.98
CA LEU A 80 -8.56 -14.31 -1.36
C LEU A 80 -8.12 -13.31 -0.28
N PRO A 81 -7.73 -13.77 0.91
CA PRO A 81 -7.19 -12.91 1.97
C PRO A 81 -5.99 -12.09 1.46
N ARG A 82 -5.87 -10.85 1.93
CA ARG A 82 -4.64 -10.08 1.73
C ARG A 82 -3.71 -10.34 2.89
N ARG A 83 -2.54 -10.90 2.60
CA ARG A 83 -1.55 -11.24 3.61
C ARG A 83 -0.26 -10.49 3.36
N LYS A 84 0.28 -9.93 4.44
CA LYS A 84 1.61 -9.32 4.48
C LYS A 84 2.31 -9.82 5.73
N GLN A 85 3.61 -9.99 5.65
CA GLN A 85 4.44 -10.29 6.81
C GLN A 85 5.79 -9.62 6.62
N GLY A 86 6.44 -9.29 7.74
CA GLY A 86 7.72 -8.63 7.69
C GLY A 86 8.54 -8.83 8.95
N ILE A 87 9.83 -8.70 8.74
CA ILE A 87 10.81 -8.58 9.79
C ILE A 87 11.53 -7.25 9.58
N ALA A 88 11.71 -6.49 10.64
CA ALA A 88 12.50 -5.26 10.61
C ALA A 88 13.51 -5.27 11.75
N GLY A 89 14.66 -4.68 11.50
CA GLY A 89 15.68 -4.50 12.53
C GLY A 89 16.28 -3.11 12.46
N ARG A 90 16.64 -2.58 13.62
CA ARG A 90 17.35 -1.32 13.78
C ARG A 90 18.51 -1.52 14.76
N LEU A 91 19.67 -1.05 14.38
CA LEU A 91 20.84 -0.91 15.22
C LEU A 91 21.29 0.54 15.19
N SER A 92 21.22 1.22 16.31
CA SER A 92 21.73 2.58 16.46
C SER A 92 22.90 2.57 17.45
N TYR A 93 23.98 3.23 17.06
CA TYR A 93 25.18 3.39 17.87
C TYR A 93 25.55 4.86 18.00
N GLY A 94 25.82 5.28 19.20
CA GLY A 94 26.33 6.62 19.51
C GLY A 94 27.59 6.56 20.35
N PHE A 95 28.64 7.27 19.93
CA PHE A 95 29.86 7.41 20.67
C PHE A 95 30.06 8.84 21.23
N ALA A 96 30.12 8.95 22.54
CA ALA A 96 30.34 10.21 23.26
C ALA A 96 29.41 11.38 22.86
N GLY A 97 28.22 11.06 22.28
CA GLY A 97 27.31 12.09 21.74
C GLY A 97 27.78 12.73 20.43
N ARG A 98 28.97 12.39 19.92
CA ARG A 98 29.62 12.98 18.76
C ARG A 98 29.33 12.22 17.48
N TYR A 99 29.66 10.93 17.47
CA TYR A 99 29.52 10.05 16.31
C TYR A 99 28.26 9.21 16.46
N LEU A 100 27.42 9.25 15.47
CA LEU A 100 26.17 8.54 15.43
C LEU A 100 26.15 7.67 14.16
N ALA A 101 25.77 6.42 14.31
CA ALA A 101 25.57 5.50 13.19
C ALA A 101 24.27 4.74 13.40
N GLU A 102 23.53 4.51 12.34
CA GLU A 102 22.31 3.74 12.37
C GLU A 102 22.25 2.83 11.15
N PHE A 103 21.89 1.58 11.39
CA PHE A 103 21.60 0.59 10.36
C PHE A 103 20.18 0.10 10.58
N ASN A 104 19.37 0.15 9.52
CA ASN A 104 18.04 -0.44 9.53
C ASN A 104 17.92 -1.41 8.37
N PHE A 105 17.07 -2.41 8.54
CA PHE A 105 16.63 -3.25 7.44
C PHE A 105 15.16 -3.62 7.60
N GLY A 106 14.49 -3.79 6.47
CA GLY A 106 13.18 -4.42 6.36
C GLY A 106 13.26 -5.60 5.41
N TYR A 107 12.71 -6.74 5.82
CA TYR A 107 12.51 -7.91 4.97
C TYR A 107 11.03 -8.22 4.94
N ASN A 108 10.36 -7.78 3.87
CA ASN A 108 8.90 -7.75 3.78
C ASN A 108 8.41 -8.68 2.68
N GLY A 109 7.35 -9.43 2.97
CA GLY A 109 6.66 -10.31 2.03
C GLY A 109 5.29 -9.78 1.65
N SER A 110 4.96 -9.81 0.35
CA SER A 110 3.66 -9.43 -0.20
C SER A 110 3.15 -10.50 -1.16
N GLU A 111 1.85 -10.78 -1.10
CA GLU A 111 1.18 -11.70 -2.03
C GLU A 111 0.92 -11.09 -3.41
N ASN A 112 1.21 -9.81 -3.61
CA ASN A 112 1.10 -9.16 -4.91
C ASN A 112 2.12 -9.66 -5.94
N PHE A 113 3.12 -10.45 -5.49
CA PHE A 113 4.21 -10.93 -6.33
C PHE A 113 4.26 -12.46 -6.44
N PRO A 114 4.83 -13.03 -7.51
CA PRO A 114 4.99 -14.46 -7.68
C PRO A 114 5.84 -15.07 -6.57
N LYS A 115 5.69 -16.37 -6.33
CA LYS A 115 6.24 -17.11 -5.18
C LYS A 115 7.74 -16.84 -4.94
N ASN A 116 8.53 -16.74 -5.99
CA ASN A 116 9.98 -16.51 -5.94
C ASN A 116 10.39 -15.06 -5.76
N LYS A 117 9.45 -14.10 -5.81
CA LYS A 117 9.68 -12.65 -5.69
C LYS A 117 8.83 -11.99 -4.59
N LYS A 118 8.17 -12.79 -3.76
CA LYS A 118 7.31 -12.30 -2.68
C LYS A 118 8.03 -11.44 -1.66
N PHE A 119 9.29 -11.77 -1.36
CA PHE A 119 10.06 -11.10 -0.33
C PHE A 119 11.06 -10.12 -0.93
N GLY A 120 11.07 -8.91 -0.37
CA GLY A 120 12.03 -7.86 -0.67
C GLY A 120 12.86 -7.48 0.55
N PHE A 121 14.16 -7.22 0.34
CA PHE A 121 15.09 -6.77 1.37
C PHE A 121 15.45 -5.30 1.13
N PHE A 122 15.21 -4.46 2.14
CA PHE A 122 15.33 -3.01 2.06
C PHE A 122 16.21 -2.49 3.21
N PRO A 123 17.53 -2.45 3.00
CA PRO A 123 18.46 -1.90 3.98
C PRO A 123 18.52 -0.37 3.92
N SER A 124 18.90 0.25 5.04
CA SER A 124 19.29 1.66 5.10
C SER A 124 20.38 1.90 6.13
N VAL A 125 21.22 2.88 5.84
CA VAL A 125 22.33 3.30 6.71
C VAL A 125 22.26 4.81 6.87
N ALA A 126 22.49 5.28 8.09
CA ALA A 126 22.63 6.69 8.38
C ALA A 126 23.84 6.93 9.29
N ILE A 127 24.52 8.05 9.05
CA ILE A 127 25.60 8.53 9.88
C ILE A 127 25.34 9.98 10.29
N GLY A 128 25.76 10.34 11.49
CA GLY A 128 25.65 11.69 12.01
C GLY A 128 26.91 12.08 12.78
N TYR A 129 27.34 13.31 12.63
CA TYR A 129 28.46 13.86 13.35
C TYR A 129 28.10 15.18 14.00
N ASN A 130 28.15 15.20 15.32
CA ASN A 130 27.90 16.39 16.13
C ASN A 130 29.24 17.11 16.37
N LEU A 131 29.57 18.07 15.50
CA LEU A 131 30.79 18.85 15.64
C LEU A 131 30.79 19.70 16.92
N SER A 132 29.61 20.16 17.36
CA SER A 132 29.45 20.95 18.57
C SER A 132 29.86 20.23 19.85
N GLU A 133 29.99 18.90 19.83
CA GLU A 133 30.46 18.11 20.98
C GLU A 133 31.99 17.90 20.98
N GLU A 134 32.70 18.39 19.95
CA GLU A 134 34.15 18.31 19.89
C GLU A 134 34.82 19.39 20.77
N LYS A 135 36.00 19.06 21.31
CA LYS A 135 36.76 19.99 22.18
C LYS A 135 37.15 21.28 21.46
N PHE A 136 37.50 21.22 20.19
CA PHE A 136 37.87 22.41 19.41
C PHE A 136 36.70 23.36 19.17
N TRP A 137 35.46 22.90 19.33
CA TRP A 137 34.25 23.73 19.19
C TRP A 137 33.86 24.51 20.42
N GLU A 138 34.52 24.24 21.56
CA GLU A 138 34.22 24.82 22.86
C GLU A 138 34.12 26.36 22.85
N PRO A 139 35.00 27.11 22.15
CA PRO A 139 34.89 28.57 22.08
C PRO A 139 33.66 29.07 21.34
N LEU A 140 33.14 28.28 20.37
CA LEU A 140 31.98 28.62 19.54
C LEU A 140 30.66 28.18 20.15
N ARG A 141 30.66 27.33 21.18
CA ARG A 141 29.45 26.71 21.77
C ARG A 141 28.46 27.75 22.32
N ASN A 142 28.93 28.90 22.77
CA ASN A 142 28.06 29.98 23.24
C ASN A 142 27.27 30.64 22.10
N ILE A 143 27.82 30.67 20.88
CA ILE A 143 27.22 31.28 19.69
C ILE A 143 26.48 30.20 18.86
N ILE A 144 27.12 29.05 18.66
CA ILE A 144 26.58 27.90 17.88
C ILE A 144 26.56 26.67 18.79
N PRO A 145 25.54 26.55 19.66
CA PRO A 145 25.45 25.45 20.64
C PRO A 145 25.20 24.08 19.98
N GLN A 146 24.78 24.04 18.72
CA GLN A 146 24.60 22.79 18.00
C GLN A 146 25.02 22.95 16.53
N PHE A 147 25.89 22.05 16.09
CA PHE A 147 26.25 21.89 14.70
C PHE A 147 26.38 20.39 14.41
N LYS A 148 25.46 19.87 13.59
CA LYS A 148 25.40 18.45 13.23
C LYS A 148 25.38 18.29 11.72
N ILE A 149 26.21 17.40 11.23
CA ILE A 149 26.16 16.93 9.83
C ILE A 149 25.58 15.52 9.83
N ARG A 150 24.75 15.22 8.86
CA ARG A 150 24.13 13.89 8.68
C ARG A 150 24.09 13.47 7.23
N ALA A 151 24.23 12.17 7.01
CA ALA A 151 24.04 11.57 5.71
C ALA A 151 23.32 10.24 5.87
N SER A 152 22.49 9.88 4.89
CA SER A 152 21.82 8.60 4.88
C SER A 152 21.63 8.09 3.46
N TRP A 153 21.61 6.78 3.35
CA TRP A 153 21.27 6.04 2.15
C TRP A 153 20.34 4.90 2.50
N GLY A 154 19.39 4.59 1.64
CA GLY A 154 18.51 3.45 1.89
C GLY A 154 17.69 3.07 0.70
N LEU A 155 17.19 1.83 0.74
CA LEU A 155 16.23 1.28 -0.19
C LEU A 155 14.84 1.22 0.44
N VAL A 156 13.82 1.55 -0.33
CA VAL A 156 12.42 1.46 0.07
C VAL A 156 11.67 0.66 -0.97
N GLY A 157 10.97 -0.40 -0.54
CA GLY A 157 10.13 -1.22 -1.40
C GLY A 157 8.69 -0.74 -1.41
N ASN A 158 8.07 -0.76 -2.59
CA ASN A 158 6.64 -0.55 -2.77
C ASN A 158 6.01 -1.78 -3.42
N ASP A 159 4.95 -2.32 -2.81
CA ASP A 159 4.19 -3.46 -3.31
C ASP A 159 2.88 -3.06 -4.02
N GLN A 160 2.61 -1.75 -4.12
CA GLN A 160 1.42 -1.22 -4.79
C GLN A 160 1.75 -0.91 -6.26
N THR A 161 1.42 -1.83 -7.14
CA THR A 161 1.69 -1.68 -8.58
C THR A 161 0.69 -0.79 -9.31
N GLY A 162 -0.39 -0.35 -8.65
CA GLY A 162 -1.48 0.40 -9.29
C GLY A 162 -2.44 -0.45 -10.14
N ALA A 163 -2.03 -1.65 -10.55
CA ALA A 163 -2.79 -2.51 -11.45
C ALA A 163 -3.67 -3.57 -10.74
N GLY A 164 -3.84 -3.43 -9.42
CA GLY A 164 -4.64 -4.35 -8.61
C GLY A 164 -3.85 -5.53 -8.07
N ARG A 165 -4.57 -6.54 -7.58
CA ARG A 165 -3.99 -7.73 -6.95
C ARG A 165 -3.63 -8.79 -7.99
N PHE A 166 -2.62 -9.60 -7.66
CA PHE A 166 -2.22 -10.76 -8.47
C PHE A 166 -1.97 -10.42 -9.95
N THR A 167 -1.42 -9.24 -10.20
CA THR A 167 -1.14 -8.75 -11.56
C THR A 167 -0.15 -9.64 -12.32
N PHE A 168 0.58 -10.48 -11.60
CA PHE A 168 1.47 -11.48 -12.19
C PHE A 168 0.73 -12.69 -12.80
N LEU A 169 -0.57 -12.89 -12.47
CA LEU A 169 -1.40 -13.94 -13.05
C LEU A 169 -2.08 -13.45 -14.34
N GLU A 170 -2.31 -14.38 -15.24
CA GLU A 170 -3.15 -14.14 -16.41
C GLU A 170 -4.60 -13.88 -16.02
N ASN A 171 -5.31 -13.15 -16.84
CA ASN A 171 -6.75 -12.94 -16.70
C ASN A 171 -7.43 -13.20 -18.04
N LEU A 172 -8.17 -14.31 -18.09
CA LEU A 172 -9.01 -14.73 -19.21
C LEU A 172 -10.47 -14.45 -18.85
N THR A 173 -11.21 -13.88 -19.77
CA THR A 173 -12.65 -13.62 -19.61
C THR A 173 -13.41 -14.03 -20.85
N ASN A 174 -14.70 -14.39 -20.71
CA ASN A 174 -15.60 -14.73 -21.80
C ASN A 174 -16.35 -13.48 -22.33
N SER A 175 -15.65 -12.35 -22.49
CA SER A 175 -16.21 -11.09 -23.00
C SER A 175 -15.62 -10.69 -24.36
N GLY A 176 -14.96 -11.61 -25.02
CA GLY A 176 -14.39 -11.40 -26.36
C GLY A 176 -15.44 -11.47 -27.48
N ALA A 177 -14.99 -11.20 -28.68
CA ALA A 177 -15.82 -11.33 -29.87
C ALA A 177 -16.40 -12.76 -29.95
N GLY A 178 -17.69 -12.84 -30.04
CA GLY A 178 -18.42 -14.11 -30.16
C GLY A 178 -19.06 -14.27 -31.55
N PHE A 179 -19.78 -15.33 -31.70
CA PHE A 179 -20.60 -15.51 -32.89
C PHE A 179 -22.07 -15.78 -32.51
N THR A 180 -22.96 -15.40 -33.38
CA THR A 180 -24.38 -15.54 -33.19
C THR A 180 -24.88 -16.73 -34.01
N THR A 181 -25.60 -17.64 -33.37
CA THR A 181 -26.24 -18.82 -34.01
C THR A 181 -27.75 -18.72 -33.91
N GLY A 182 -28.43 -19.37 -34.83
CA GLY A 182 -29.89 -19.46 -34.84
C GLY A 182 -30.54 -18.69 -36.00
N PRO A 183 -31.72 -19.13 -36.47
CA PRO A 183 -32.44 -18.46 -37.53
C PRO A 183 -33.27 -17.26 -37.04
N GLY A 184 -33.22 -16.14 -37.76
CA GLY A 184 -34.11 -15.00 -37.57
C GLY A 184 -34.13 -14.46 -36.15
N ASN A 185 -35.29 -14.48 -35.49
CA ASN A 185 -35.51 -13.89 -34.16
C ASN A 185 -35.06 -14.80 -32.98
N GLN A 186 -34.53 -16.01 -33.25
CA GLN A 186 -34.04 -16.93 -32.22
C GLN A 186 -32.52 -17.02 -32.23
N THR A 187 -31.87 -15.90 -32.16
CA THR A 187 -30.41 -15.84 -32.18
C THR A 187 -29.83 -16.01 -30.79
N HIS A 188 -28.84 -16.90 -30.63
CA HIS A 188 -28.01 -17.04 -29.46
C HIS A 188 -26.63 -16.48 -29.75
N THR A 189 -26.21 -15.45 -29.00
CA THR A 189 -24.85 -14.91 -29.08
C THR A 189 -23.98 -15.56 -28.01
N ASN A 190 -22.95 -16.28 -28.44
CA ASN A 190 -21.96 -16.89 -27.57
C ASN A 190 -20.71 -16.01 -27.59
N SER A 191 -20.35 -15.41 -26.43
CA SER A 191 -19.12 -14.64 -26.29
C SER A 191 -17.91 -15.57 -26.28
N GLY A 192 -16.86 -15.19 -26.99
CA GLY A 192 -15.60 -15.91 -27.02
C GLY A 192 -14.68 -15.54 -25.82
N PRO A 193 -13.70 -16.40 -25.50
CA PRO A 193 -12.68 -16.06 -24.54
C PRO A 193 -11.74 -14.97 -25.08
N VAL A 194 -11.34 -14.04 -24.22
CA VAL A 194 -10.34 -13.01 -24.53
C VAL A 194 -9.39 -12.82 -23.35
N TRP A 195 -8.13 -12.64 -23.66
CA TRP A 195 -7.11 -12.29 -22.65
C TRP A 195 -7.26 -10.84 -22.27
N LYS A 196 -7.69 -10.56 -21.05
CA LYS A 196 -7.62 -9.21 -20.47
C LYS A 196 -6.20 -8.84 -20.06
N ARG A 197 -5.42 -9.82 -19.65
CA ARG A 197 -4.05 -9.64 -19.22
C ARG A 197 -3.25 -10.94 -19.35
N TYR A 198 -2.06 -10.83 -19.90
CA TYR A 198 -1.09 -11.92 -19.92
C TYR A 198 -0.36 -12.04 -18.58
N ALA A 199 0.09 -13.26 -18.25
CA ALA A 199 0.89 -13.51 -17.07
C ALA A 199 2.21 -12.71 -17.11
N ASN A 200 2.59 -12.11 -15.98
CA ASN A 200 3.90 -11.48 -15.82
C ASN A 200 4.67 -12.12 -14.64
N PRO A 201 5.38 -13.23 -14.89
CA PRO A 201 6.14 -13.94 -13.85
C PRO A 201 7.34 -13.13 -13.32
N ASN A 202 7.70 -12.04 -14.01
CA ASN A 202 8.82 -11.18 -13.64
C ASN A 202 8.44 -10.01 -12.75
N LEU A 203 7.17 -9.85 -12.42
CA LEU A 203 6.71 -8.78 -11.54
C LEU A 203 7.42 -8.86 -10.18
N THR A 204 7.96 -7.74 -9.74
CA THR A 204 8.71 -7.60 -8.48
C THR A 204 8.39 -6.27 -7.80
N TRP A 205 8.99 -6.05 -6.64
CA TRP A 205 8.91 -4.82 -5.89
C TRP A 205 9.43 -3.63 -6.71
N GLU A 206 8.70 -2.52 -6.70
CA GLU A 206 9.25 -1.22 -7.05
C GLU A 206 10.24 -0.82 -5.96
N VAL A 207 11.45 -0.40 -6.34
CA VAL A 207 12.51 -0.03 -5.41
C VAL A 207 12.87 1.44 -5.58
N GLY A 208 12.67 2.21 -4.50
CA GLY A 208 13.16 3.58 -4.39
C GLY A 208 14.51 3.61 -3.66
N GLU A 209 15.55 4.03 -4.37
CA GLU A 209 16.88 4.28 -3.80
C GLU A 209 16.97 5.76 -3.39
N LYS A 210 17.20 6.01 -2.10
CA LYS A 210 17.18 7.35 -1.51
C LYS A 210 18.51 7.70 -0.90
N TRP A 211 19.00 8.90 -1.24
CA TRP A 211 20.17 9.54 -0.66
C TRP A 211 19.75 10.85 -0.02
N ASN A 212 20.22 11.10 1.17
CA ASN A 212 20.02 12.38 1.84
C ASN A 212 21.32 12.80 2.54
N ALA A 213 21.65 14.10 2.46
CA ALA A 213 22.70 14.72 3.24
C ALA A 213 22.17 16.04 3.79
N GLY A 214 22.44 16.32 5.04
CA GLY A 214 21.90 17.50 5.71
C GLY A 214 22.79 18.05 6.79
N ILE A 215 22.54 19.30 7.14
CA ILE A 215 23.17 20.01 8.24
C ILE A 215 22.08 20.57 9.15
N ASP A 216 22.30 20.49 10.45
CA ASP A 216 21.46 21.09 11.48
C ASP A 216 22.32 22.04 12.31
N VAL A 217 21.95 23.30 12.34
CA VAL A 217 22.67 24.35 13.04
C VAL A 217 21.73 25.09 13.99
N ARG A 218 22.13 25.26 15.22
CA ARG A 218 21.44 26.15 16.15
C ARG A 218 22.37 27.33 16.43
N ILE A 219 21.85 28.54 16.27
CA ILE A 219 22.59 29.79 16.49
C ILE A 219 21.92 30.51 17.64
N LEU A 220 22.70 30.91 18.63
CA LEU A 220 22.21 31.51 19.86
C LEU A 220 21.10 30.65 20.50
N LYS A 221 20.35 31.20 21.46
CA LYS A 221 19.30 30.41 22.14
C LYS A 221 17.95 30.36 21.39
N GLY A 222 17.83 30.97 20.19
CA GLY A 222 16.53 31.16 19.53
C GLY A 222 16.44 30.75 18.07
N PHE A 223 17.52 30.61 17.34
CA PHE A 223 17.50 30.34 15.91
C PHE A 223 17.93 28.89 15.58
N SER A 224 17.11 28.14 14.85
CA SER A 224 17.46 26.82 14.33
C SER A 224 17.37 26.84 12.82
N PHE A 225 18.40 26.36 12.15
CA PHE A 225 18.47 26.21 10.70
C PHE A 225 18.76 24.75 10.36
N SER A 226 18.02 24.20 9.41
CA SER A 226 18.23 22.88 8.87
C SER A 226 18.19 22.96 7.35
N ALA A 227 19.15 22.33 6.68
CA ALA A 227 19.19 22.23 5.22
C ALA A 227 19.48 20.80 4.81
N ASP A 228 18.74 20.33 3.78
CA ASP A 228 18.84 19.00 3.24
C ASP A 228 18.99 19.01 1.72
N ILE A 229 19.85 18.14 1.23
CA ILE A 229 19.93 17.76 -0.17
C ILE A 229 19.57 16.29 -0.29
N PHE A 230 18.63 15.95 -1.18
CA PHE A 230 18.22 14.58 -1.37
C PHE A 230 18.19 14.21 -2.87
N LYS A 231 18.36 12.92 -3.12
CA LYS A 231 18.18 12.30 -4.43
C LYS A 231 17.38 11.02 -4.27
N GLU A 232 16.37 10.82 -5.13
CA GLU A 232 15.60 9.59 -5.20
C GLU A 232 15.65 9.05 -6.62
N VAL A 233 15.90 7.74 -6.75
CA VAL A 233 15.86 7.01 -8.02
C VAL A 233 14.93 5.82 -7.83
N ARG A 234 13.88 5.73 -8.63
CA ARG A 234 12.94 4.60 -8.61
C ARG A 234 13.22 3.65 -9.75
N LYS A 235 13.23 2.36 -9.44
CA LYS A 235 13.50 1.26 -10.36
C LYS A 235 12.37 0.23 -10.28
N GLU A 236 12.25 -0.60 -11.31
CA GLU A 236 11.23 -1.67 -11.38
C GLU A 236 9.78 -1.15 -11.27
N ILE A 237 9.53 0.05 -11.82
CA ILE A 237 8.20 0.64 -11.84
C ILE A 237 7.33 -0.15 -12.81
N PHE A 238 6.19 -0.67 -12.32
CA PHE A 238 5.20 -1.30 -13.17
C PHE A 238 4.47 -0.25 -14.01
N MET A 239 4.50 -0.41 -15.32
CA MET A 239 3.82 0.49 -16.28
C MET A 239 3.14 -0.34 -17.37
N ASP A 240 1.97 0.10 -17.80
CA ASP A 240 1.30 -0.48 -18.97
C ASP A 240 2.04 -0.11 -20.26
N ARG A 241 2.18 -1.08 -21.17
CA ARG A 241 2.80 -0.85 -22.49
C ARG A 241 1.78 -0.21 -23.44
N GLY A 242 1.54 1.09 -23.29
CA GLY A 242 0.64 1.85 -24.17
C GLY A 242 1.14 2.08 -25.60
N THR A 243 2.38 1.69 -25.92
CA THR A 243 3.01 1.93 -27.23
C THR A 243 2.95 0.74 -28.19
N ILE A 244 2.33 -0.39 -27.79
CA ILE A 244 2.15 -1.53 -28.71
C ILE A 244 0.98 -1.18 -29.64
N PRO A 245 1.21 -1.08 -30.97
CA PRO A 245 0.12 -0.86 -31.93
C PRO A 245 -0.90 -1.97 -31.84
N THR A 246 -2.20 -1.61 -31.90
CA THR A 246 -3.33 -2.54 -31.83
C THR A 246 -3.32 -3.61 -32.96
N LEU A 247 -2.52 -3.42 -34.01
CA LEU A 247 -2.29 -4.38 -35.09
C LEU A 247 -1.38 -5.56 -34.71
N MET A 248 -0.70 -5.51 -33.57
CA MET A 248 0.26 -6.53 -33.11
C MET A 248 -0.17 -7.24 -31.82
N GLY A 249 -1.36 -6.94 -31.28
CA GLY A 249 -1.89 -7.53 -30.06
C GLY A 249 -3.29 -8.07 -30.22
#